data_87f6e99c26f7960b04d961492f40a27d
#
_entry.id   87f6e99c26f7960b04d961492f40a27d
#
_cell.length_a   1.000
_cell.length_b   1.000
_cell.length_c   1.000
_cell.angle_alpha   90.00
_cell.angle_beta   90.00
_cell.angle_gamma   90.00
#
_symmetry.space_group_name_H-M   'P 1'
#
loop_
_entity.id
_entity.type
_entity.pdbx_description
1 polymer ?
#
loop_
_entity_poly.entity_id
_entity_poly.type
_entity_poly.pdbx_seq_one_letter_code
_entity_poly.pdbx_strand_id
1 'polypeptide(L)'
;MTHNTILGILVSSMISLPALAEVKIGYIDMQKAIQETAAGKKAKKDLEDEFNKKKKDLEKKEADIKKMHEDFEKRSMAMNEDARMKKQNEIRTEMGKYQETAAKAQMEIQKKERDLTQPIVTKLRSILEDIAKKEDFTVVLEKSENSVMWAKKEIDLTDRLIKAYDSKK
;
A
#
# COMPACT_ATOMS: atom_id res chain seq x y z
N MET A 1 28.23 -62.74 -64.83
CA MET A 1 28.77 -62.21 -63.56
C MET A 1 28.17 -60.85 -63.34
N THR A 2 27.10 -60.76 -62.58
CA THR A 2 26.36 -59.53 -62.34
C THR A 2 26.46 -59.22 -60.85
N HIS A 3 27.17 -58.15 -60.48
CA HIS A 3 27.27 -57.65 -59.10
C HIS A 3 26.11 -56.73 -58.81
N ASN A 4 25.22 -57.15 -57.91
CA ASN A 4 24.16 -56.31 -57.36
C ASN A 4 24.69 -55.59 -56.12
N THR A 5 24.91 -54.27 -56.24
CA THR A 5 25.28 -53.37 -55.13
C THR A 5 24.00 -52.85 -54.53
N ILE A 6 23.61 -53.30 -53.34
CA ILE A 6 22.50 -52.79 -52.56
C ILE A 6 22.98 -51.55 -51.79
N LEU A 7 22.48 -50.38 -52.15
CA LEU A 7 22.73 -49.06 -51.49
C LEU A 7 21.74 -48.94 -50.33
N GLY A 8 22.20 -49.19 -49.13
CA GLY A 8 21.39 -48.99 -47.89
C GLY A 8 21.23 -47.50 -47.56
N ILE A 9 19.99 -46.98 -47.64
CA ILE A 9 19.64 -45.64 -47.17
C ILE A 9 19.43 -45.69 -45.68
N LEU A 10 20.36 -45.07 -44.91
CA LEU A 10 20.26 -44.86 -43.46
C LEU A 10 19.36 -43.64 -43.23
N VAL A 11 18.08 -43.87 -42.92
CA VAL A 11 17.16 -42.78 -42.52
C VAL A 11 17.46 -42.48 -41.04
N SER A 12 18.22 -41.38 -40.81
CA SER A 12 18.48 -40.85 -39.46
C SER A 12 17.26 -40.10 -38.97
N SER A 13 16.46 -40.76 -38.17
CA SER A 13 15.29 -40.16 -37.50
C SER A 13 15.79 -39.22 -36.39
N MET A 14 15.80 -37.92 -36.65
CA MET A 14 16.01 -36.88 -35.61
C MET A 14 14.78 -36.87 -34.69
N ILE A 15 14.93 -37.48 -33.52
CA ILE A 15 13.98 -37.36 -32.42
C ILE A 15 14.17 -35.96 -31.82
N SER A 16 13.29 -35.01 -32.17
CA SER A 16 13.21 -33.70 -31.55
C SER A 16 12.67 -33.90 -30.12
N LEU A 17 13.55 -33.88 -29.14
CA LEU A 17 13.13 -33.79 -27.74
C LEU A 17 12.41 -32.44 -27.55
N PRO A 18 11.18 -32.43 -26.98
CA PRO A 18 10.54 -31.19 -26.61
C PRO A 18 11.43 -30.46 -25.60
N ALA A 19 11.86 -29.25 -25.93
CA ALA A 19 12.53 -28.37 -25.00
C ALA A 19 11.52 -28.12 -23.85
N LEU A 20 11.81 -28.65 -22.66
CA LEU A 20 11.07 -28.27 -21.44
C LEU A 20 11.27 -26.76 -21.26
N ALA A 21 10.24 -26.00 -21.47
CA ALA A 21 10.28 -24.55 -21.21
C ALA A 21 10.71 -24.35 -19.75
N GLU A 22 11.83 -23.71 -19.54
CA GLU A 22 12.35 -23.40 -18.21
C GLU A 22 11.36 -22.47 -17.51
N VAL A 23 10.82 -22.91 -16.37
CA VAL A 23 9.88 -22.11 -15.57
C VAL A 23 10.64 -20.99 -14.90
N LYS A 24 10.52 -19.77 -15.43
CA LYS A 24 11.16 -18.58 -14.88
C LYS A 24 10.28 -17.94 -13.81
N ILE A 25 10.73 -17.99 -12.55
CA ILE A 25 10.00 -17.45 -11.40
C ILE A 25 10.72 -16.19 -10.92
N GLY A 26 9.94 -15.12 -10.64
CA GLY A 26 10.39 -13.92 -9.96
C GLY A 26 9.58 -13.67 -8.70
N TYR A 27 10.04 -12.77 -7.85
CA TYR A 27 9.23 -12.23 -6.77
C TYR A 27 9.44 -10.73 -6.60
N ILE A 28 8.47 -10.08 -5.97
CA ILE A 28 8.52 -8.68 -5.59
C ILE A 28 8.04 -8.47 -4.16
N ASP A 29 8.57 -7.45 -3.51
CA ASP A 29 8.05 -6.87 -2.29
C ASP A 29 7.27 -5.60 -2.68
N MET A 30 5.94 -5.74 -2.84
CA MET A 30 5.08 -4.64 -3.27
C MET A 30 5.04 -3.53 -2.23
N GLN A 31 5.08 -3.86 -0.94
CA GLN A 31 5.07 -2.87 0.13
C GLN A 31 6.35 -2.01 0.09
N LYS A 32 7.52 -2.66 -0.04
CA LYS A 32 8.78 -1.96 -0.23
C LYS A 32 8.75 -1.10 -1.50
N ALA A 33 8.24 -1.64 -2.60
CA ALA A 33 8.15 -0.90 -3.86
C ALA A 33 7.29 0.36 -3.72
N ILE A 34 6.12 0.28 -3.08
CA ILE A 34 5.28 1.45 -2.80
C ILE A 34 6.04 2.48 -1.98
N GLN A 35 6.69 2.06 -0.88
CA GLN A 35 7.34 2.98 0.06
C GLN A 35 8.59 3.66 -0.50
N GLU A 36 9.34 2.99 -1.37
CA GLU A 36 10.63 3.47 -1.86
C GLU A 36 10.56 4.28 -3.16
N THR A 37 9.47 4.18 -3.94
CA THR A 37 9.26 5.06 -5.09
C THR A 37 9.20 6.53 -4.68
N ALA A 38 9.61 7.44 -5.56
CA ALA A 38 9.50 8.88 -5.33
C ALA A 38 8.05 9.30 -5.03
N ALA A 39 7.07 8.71 -5.73
CA ALA A 39 5.66 8.96 -5.48
C ALA A 39 5.21 8.44 -4.11
N GLY A 40 5.68 7.27 -3.68
CA GLY A 40 5.36 6.71 -2.37
C GLY A 40 5.93 7.52 -1.22
N LYS A 41 7.18 7.98 -1.33
CA LYS A 41 7.78 8.90 -0.35
C LYS A 41 7.00 10.20 -0.24
N LYS A 42 6.56 10.76 -1.38
CA LYS A 42 5.71 11.95 -1.40
C LYS A 42 4.35 11.67 -0.75
N ALA A 43 3.69 10.57 -1.11
CA ALA A 43 2.41 10.17 -0.55
C ALA A 43 2.47 10.00 0.97
N LYS A 44 3.54 9.36 1.49
CA LYS A 44 3.78 9.23 2.93
C LYS A 44 3.89 10.60 3.61
N LYS A 45 4.65 11.53 3.04
CA LYS A 45 4.78 12.89 3.58
C LYS A 45 3.45 13.63 3.57
N ASP A 46 2.73 13.61 2.46
CA ASP A 46 1.43 14.27 2.32
C ASP A 46 0.39 13.71 3.34
N LEU A 47 0.45 12.40 3.62
CA LEU A 47 -0.39 11.75 4.62
C LEU A 47 0.00 12.14 6.06
N GLU A 48 1.30 12.21 6.34
CA GLU A 48 1.83 12.63 7.65
C GLU A 48 1.47 14.08 7.95
N ASP A 49 1.59 14.98 6.97
CA ASP A 49 1.23 16.38 7.10
C ASP A 49 -0.28 16.53 7.41
N GLU A 50 -1.15 15.78 6.69
CA GLU A 50 -2.59 15.80 6.94
C GLU A 50 -2.94 15.21 8.31
N PHE A 51 -2.31 14.10 8.70
CA PHE A 51 -2.48 13.51 10.02
C PHE A 51 -2.11 14.49 11.13
N ASN A 52 -0.96 15.14 11.04
CA ASN A 52 -0.49 16.11 12.03
C ASN A 52 -1.43 17.32 12.13
N LYS A 53 -1.99 17.76 11.01
CA LYS A 53 -3.00 18.84 11.01
C LYS A 53 -4.26 18.43 11.75
N LYS A 54 -4.84 17.25 11.41
CA LYS A 54 -6.03 16.73 12.09
C LYS A 54 -5.80 16.52 13.58
N LYS A 55 -4.61 16.01 13.94
CA LYS A 55 -4.22 15.81 15.34
C LYS A 55 -4.23 17.13 16.11
N LYS A 56 -3.60 18.19 15.57
CA LYS A 56 -3.60 19.51 16.21
C LYS A 56 -5.00 20.10 16.37
N ASP A 57 -5.87 19.93 15.37
CA ASP A 57 -7.25 20.40 15.44
C ASP A 57 -8.04 19.68 16.54
N LEU A 58 -7.83 18.36 16.71
CA LEU A 58 -8.45 17.58 17.76
C LEU A 58 -7.91 17.93 19.15
N GLU A 59 -6.58 18.06 19.28
CA GLU A 59 -5.94 18.48 20.55
C GLU A 59 -6.45 19.84 21.02
N LYS A 60 -6.66 20.78 20.11
CA LYS A 60 -7.24 22.09 20.44
C LYS A 60 -8.67 21.96 20.96
N LYS A 61 -9.51 21.20 20.27
CA LYS A 61 -10.89 20.96 20.71
C LYS A 61 -10.96 20.28 22.07
N GLU A 62 -10.09 19.29 22.29
CA GLU A 62 -10.00 18.59 23.57
C GLU A 62 -9.61 19.55 24.70
N ALA A 63 -8.60 20.41 24.47
CA ALA A 63 -8.19 21.45 25.43
C ALA A 63 -9.33 22.43 25.75
N ASP A 64 -10.11 22.84 24.72
CA ASP A 64 -11.24 23.75 24.90
C ASP A 64 -12.34 23.07 25.76
N ILE A 65 -12.66 21.82 25.50
CA ILE A 65 -13.64 21.05 26.30
C ILE A 65 -13.16 20.87 27.75
N LYS A 66 -11.88 20.52 27.92
CA LYS A 66 -11.27 20.41 29.26
C LYS A 66 -11.40 21.73 30.03
N LYS A 67 -11.09 22.86 29.40
CA LYS A 67 -11.26 24.18 30.02
C LYS A 67 -12.73 24.46 30.37
N MET A 68 -13.67 24.14 29.49
CA MET A 68 -15.09 24.29 29.79
C MET A 68 -15.51 23.47 31.03
N HIS A 69 -14.98 22.28 31.18
CA HIS A 69 -15.23 21.40 32.31
C HIS A 69 -14.65 21.96 33.60
N GLU A 70 -13.38 22.40 33.57
CA GLU A 70 -12.71 23.02 34.72
C GLU A 70 -13.43 24.30 35.18
N ASP A 71 -13.85 25.16 34.23
CA ASP A 71 -14.59 26.38 34.53
C ASP A 71 -15.99 26.06 35.11
N PHE A 72 -16.63 25.01 34.64
CA PHE A 72 -17.89 24.54 35.19
C PHE A 72 -17.71 24.03 36.62
N GLU A 73 -16.71 23.21 36.91
CA GLU A 73 -16.44 22.72 38.26
C GLU A 73 -16.22 23.86 39.26
N LYS A 74 -15.44 24.86 38.88
CA LYS A 74 -15.15 26.03 39.75
C LYS A 74 -16.37 26.88 40.07
N ARG A 75 -17.35 26.95 39.14
CA ARG A 75 -18.50 27.88 39.23
C ARG A 75 -19.82 27.20 39.54
N SER A 76 -19.90 25.89 39.45
CA SER A 76 -21.16 25.13 39.55
C SER A 76 -21.89 25.33 40.85
N MET A 77 -21.17 25.51 41.99
CA MET A 77 -21.78 25.74 43.32
C MET A 77 -22.43 27.13 43.43
N ALA A 78 -22.00 28.11 42.64
CA ALA A 78 -22.61 29.46 42.64
C ALA A 78 -23.68 29.64 41.55
N MET A 79 -23.93 28.62 40.73
CA MET A 79 -24.92 28.66 39.66
C MET A 79 -26.28 28.23 40.16
N ASN A 80 -27.34 28.86 39.64
CA ASN A 80 -28.70 28.34 39.79
C ASN A 80 -28.88 27.06 38.95
N GLU A 81 -29.95 26.29 39.20
CA GLU A 81 -30.22 25.01 38.57
C GLU A 81 -30.26 25.08 37.04
N ASP A 82 -30.94 26.09 36.49
CA ASP A 82 -31.10 26.26 35.04
C ASP A 82 -29.77 26.56 34.36
N ALA A 83 -28.95 27.45 34.95
CA ALA A 83 -27.61 27.78 34.45
C ALA A 83 -26.69 26.57 34.48
N ARG A 84 -26.77 25.76 35.56
CA ARG A 84 -25.98 24.55 35.72
C ARG A 84 -26.34 23.50 34.66
N MET A 85 -27.64 23.22 34.48
CA MET A 85 -28.13 22.29 33.46
C MET A 85 -27.75 22.75 32.05
N LYS A 86 -27.90 24.02 31.75
CA LYS A 86 -27.49 24.59 30.45
C LYS A 86 -25.99 24.34 30.18
N LYS A 87 -25.15 24.63 31.18
CA LYS A 87 -23.69 24.47 31.02
C LYS A 87 -23.26 23.00 30.87
N GLN A 88 -23.90 22.08 31.61
CA GLN A 88 -23.68 20.64 31.42
C GLN A 88 -24.08 20.17 30.01
N ASN A 89 -25.21 20.66 29.48
CA ASN A 89 -25.67 20.32 28.14
C ASN A 89 -24.74 20.90 27.08
N GLU A 90 -24.17 22.12 27.26
CA GLU A 90 -23.15 22.67 26.38
C GLU A 90 -21.90 21.76 26.33
N ILE A 91 -21.35 21.38 27.48
CA ILE A 91 -20.21 20.49 27.56
C ILE A 91 -20.48 19.14 26.88
N ARG A 92 -21.65 18.53 27.15
CA ARG A 92 -22.06 17.29 26.50
C ARG A 92 -22.16 17.41 24.98
N THR A 93 -22.69 18.53 24.52
CA THR A 93 -22.80 18.80 23.08
C THR A 93 -21.43 18.95 22.44
N GLU A 94 -20.51 19.68 23.07
CA GLU A 94 -19.15 19.84 22.54
C GLU A 94 -18.37 18.52 22.56
N MET A 95 -18.55 17.67 23.59
CA MET A 95 -18.00 16.31 23.61
C MET A 95 -18.55 15.45 22.45
N GLY A 96 -19.85 15.53 22.17
CA GLY A 96 -20.46 14.84 21.04
C GLY A 96 -19.87 15.30 19.70
N LYS A 97 -19.72 16.62 19.51
CA LYS A 97 -19.07 17.19 18.31
C LYS A 97 -17.60 16.78 18.19
N TYR A 98 -16.89 16.69 19.30
CA TYR A 98 -15.50 16.21 19.30
C TYR A 98 -15.44 14.76 18.82
N GLN A 99 -16.27 13.87 19.35
CA GLN A 99 -16.30 12.46 18.94
C GLN A 99 -16.64 12.31 17.45
N GLU A 100 -17.63 13.07 16.96
CA GLU A 100 -17.98 13.09 15.53
C GLU A 100 -16.79 13.57 14.67
N THR A 101 -16.13 14.68 15.09
CA THR A 101 -14.96 15.22 14.40
C THR A 101 -13.81 14.21 14.37
N ALA A 102 -13.57 13.49 15.48
CA ALA A 102 -12.52 12.48 15.55
C ALA A 102 -12.81 11.29 14.61
N ALA A 103 -14.06 10.81 14.62
CA ALA A 103 -14.47 9.73 13.71
C ALA A 103 -14.36 10.15 12.24
N LYS A 104 -14.76 11.37 11.91
CA LYS A 104 -14.63 11.94 10.56
C LYS A 104 -13.18 12.09 10.15
N ALA A 105 -12.31 12.60 11.03
CA ALA A 105 -10.88 12.73 10.77
C ALA A 105 -10.25 11.37 10.46
N GLN A 106 -10.60 10.32 11.22
CA GLN A 106 -10.12 8.97 10.96
C GLN A 106 -10.53 8.45 9.58
N MET A 107 -11.78 8.65 9.18
CA MET A 107 -12.27 8.25 7.85
C MET A 107 -11.57 9.04 6.73
N GLU A 108 -11.35 10.34 6.93
CA GLU A 108 -10.67 11.20 5.96
C GLU A 108 -9.21 10.79 5.76
N ILE A 109 -8.50 10.43 6.83
CA ILE A 109 -7.12 9.92 6.76
C ILE A 109 -7.08 8.58 5.99
N GLN A 110 -7.97 7.63 6.31
CA GLN A 110 -8.04 6.36 5.58
C GLN A 110 -8.37 6.55 4.10
N LYS A 111 -9.28 7.48 3.80
CA LYS A 111 -9.60 7.82 2.41
C LYS A 111 -8.39 8.42 1.71
N LYS A 112 -7.70 9.37 2.33
CA LYS A 112 -6.51 10.02 1.80
C LYS A 112 -5.40 9.01 1.51
N GLU A 113 -5.17 8.08 2.43
CA GLU A 113 -4.20 6.99 2.24
C GLU A 113 -4.52 6.15 0.99
N ARG A 114 -5.78 5.72 0.84
CA ARG A 114 -6.21 4.98 -0.35
C ARG A 114 -6.04 5.80 -1.62
N ASP A 115 -6.47 7.05 -1.61
CA ASP A 115 -6.42 7.94 -2.78
C ASP A 115 -4.97 8.19 -3.23
N LEU A 116 -4.03 8.27 -2.30
CA LEU A 116 -2.60 8.43 -2.59
C LEU A 116 -1.92 7.13 -3.03
N THR A 117 -2.30 6.00 -2.45
CA THR A 117 -1.60 4.71 -2.64
C THR A 117 -2.10 3.95 -3.86
N GLN A 118 -3.42 3.98 -4.12
CA GLN A 118 -4.03 3.23 -5.22
C GLN A 118 -3.44 3.51 -6.60
N PRO A 119 -3.19 4.78 -7.00
CA PRO A 119 -2.55 5.07 -8.29
C PRO A 119 -1.14 4.50 -8.38
N ILE A 120 -0.38 4.51 -7.27
CA ILE A 120 0.98 3.97 -7.21
C ILE A 120 0.94 2.45 -7.44
N VAL A 121 0.07 1.74 -6.71
CA VAL A 121 -0.11 0.29 -6.85
C VAL A 121 -0.50 -0.08 -8.28
N THR A 122 -1.45 0.64 -8.87
CA THR A 122 -1.91 0.39 -10.23
C THR A 122 -0.77 0.55 -11.25
N LYS A 123 0.02 1.63 -11.14
CA LYS A 123 1.17 1.86 -12.02
C LYS A 123 2.27 0.82 -11.82
N LEU A 124 2.57 0.45 -10.55
CA LEU A 124 3.55 -0.61 -10.24
C LEU A 124 3.15 -1.94 -10.88
N ARG A 125 1.88 -2.34 -10.76
CA ARG A 125 1.37 -3.58 -11.37
C ARG A 125 1.51 -3.59 -12.88
N SER A 126 1.15 -2.48 -13.54
CA SER A 126 1.31 -2.36 -14.99
C SER A 126 2.77 -2.48 -15.43
N ILE A 127 3.69 -1.83 -14.71
CA ILE A 127 5.13 -1.91 -15.02
C ILE A 127 5.66 -3.32 -14.76
N LEU A 128 5.22 -3.97 -13.69
CA LEU A 128 5.60 -5.35 -13.39
C LEU A 128 5.16 -6.31 -14.49
N GLU A 129 3.93 -6.14 -14.99
CA GLU A 129 3.41 -6.93 -16.10
C GLU A 129 4.24 -6.75 -17.38
N ASP A 130 4.63 -5.49 -17.69
CA ASP A 130 5.54 -5.20 -18.80
C ASP A 130 6.89 -5.90 -18.65
N ILE A 131 7.48 -5.86 -17.43
CA ILE A 131 8.75 -6.53 -17.13
C ILE A 131 8.61 -8.04 -17.29
N ALA A 132 7.54 -8.62 -16.71
CA ALA A 132 7.29 -10.05 -16.74
C ALA A 132 7.13 -10.58 -18.17
N LYS A 133 6.34 -9.89 -19.00
CA LYS A 133 6.14 -10.26 -20.41
C LYS A 133 7.43 -10.11 -21.24
N LYS A 134 8.18 -9.02 -21.04
CA LYS A 134 9.39 -8.74 -21.82
C LYS A 134 10.53 -9.74 -21.54
N GLU A 135 10.55 -10.31 -20.35
CA GLU A 135 11.61 -11.20 -19.90
C GLU A 135 11.17 -12.64 -19.73
N ASP A 136 9.99 -12.99 -20.26
CA ASP A 136 9.45 -14.36 -20.27
C ASP A 136 9.35 -14.99 -18.86
N PHE A 137 8.96 -14.20 -17.85
CA PHE A 137 8.63 -14.76 -16.55
C PHE A 137 7.36 -15.59 -16.63
N THR A 138 7.42 -16.81 -16.15
CA THR A 138 6.25 -17.71 -16.06
C THR A 138 5.30 -17.26 -14.93
N VAL A 139 5.88 -16.82 -13.81
CA VAL A 139 5.13 -16.31 -12.66
C VAL A 139 5.97 -15.31 -11.88
N VAL A 140 5.31 -14.28 -11.33
CA VAL A 140 5.91 -13.37 -10.34
C VAL A 140 5.06 -13.43 -9.08
N LEU A 141 5.69 -13.75 -7.96
CA LEU A 141 5.05 -13.88 -6.66
C LEU A 141 5.21 -12.60 -5.84
N GLU A 142 4.21 -12.25 -5.07
CA GLU A 142 4.32 -11.17 -4.08
C GLU A 142 4.93 -11.74 -2.80
N LYS A 143 6.01 -11.11 -2.33
CA LYS A 143 6.62 -11.42 -1.04
C LYS A 143 5.75 -10.84 0.07
N SER A 144 5.03 -11.71 0.77
CA SER A 144 4.35 -11.39 2.04
C SER A 144 4.90 -12.31 3.13
N GLU A 145 4.59 -12.01 4.38
CA GLU A 145 5.08 -12.81 5.54
C GLU A 145 4.82 -14.32 5.40
N ASN A 146 3.79 -14.71 4.62
CA ASN A 146 3.34 -16.10 4.50
C ASN A 146 3.51 -16.68 3.08
N SER A 147 4.00 -15.93 2.09
CA SER A 147 4.03 -16.39 0.69
C SER A 147 5.40 -16.83 0.20
N VAL A 148 6.46 -16.08 0.49
CA VAL A 148 7.83 -16.39 0.09
C VAL A 148 8.72 -16.40 1.31
N MET A 149 8.99 -17.60 1.86
CA MET A 149 9.81 -17.76 3.05
C MET A 149 11.32 -17.64 2.75
N TRP A 150 11.72 -18.04 1.58
CA TRP A 150 13.11 -17.97 1.11
C TRP A 150 13.15 -17.93 -0.41
N ALA A 151 13.99 -17.05 -0.96
CA ALA A 151 14.27 -16.97 -2.38
C ALA A 151 15.70 -16.43 -2.60
N LYS A 152 16.31 -16.78 -3.73
CA LYS A 152 17.56 -16.17 -4.14
C LYS A 152 17.36 -14.71 -4.52
N LYS A 153 18.35 -13.87 -4.22
CA LYS A 153 18.31 -12.42 -4.50
C LYS A 153 18.19 -12.11 -6.00
N GLU A 154 18.74 -12.96 -6.85
CA GLU A 154 18.78 -12.80 -8.31
C GLU A 154 17.38 -12.80 -8.94
N ILE A 155 16.40 -13.39 -8.28
CA ILE A 155 15.01 -13.42 -8.75
C ILE A 155 14.11 -12.34 -8.09
N ASP A 156 14.72 -11.43 -7.28
CA ASP A 156 14.04 -10.25 -6.70
C ASP A 156 13.93 -9.14 -7.75
N LEU A 157 12.72 -8.81 -8.12
CA LEU A 157 12.43 -7.77 -9.11
C LEU A 157 12.12 -6.41 -8.46
N THR A 158 12.11 -6.31 -7.13
CA THR A 158 11.63 -5.14 -6.39
C THR A 158 12.41 -3.86 -6.76
N ASP A 159 13.73 -3.88 -6.68
CA ASP A 159 14.56 -2.69 -6.96
C ASP A 159 14.47 -2.27 -8.45
N ARG A 160 14.31 -3.24 -9.34
CA ARG A 160 14.10 -3.00 -10.78
C ARG A 160 12.76 -2.35 -11.05
N LEU A 161 11.73 -2.82 -10.38
CA LEU A 161 10.38 -2.27 -10.46
C LEU A 161 10.34 -0.82 -9.97
N ILE A 162 11.00 -0.52 -8.84
CA ILE A 162 11.13 0.84 -8.30
C ILE A 162 11.81 1.77 -9.31
N LYS A 163 12.96 1.36 -9.85
CA LYS A 163 13.69 2.13 -10.87
C LYS A 163 12.85 2.37 -12.13
N ALA A 164 12.15 1.35 -12.59
CA ALA A 164 11.29 1.45 -13.77
C ALA A 164 10.08 2.38 -13.52
N TYR A 165 9.53 2.37 -12.31
CA TYR A 165 8.46 3.28 -11.91
C TYR A 165 8.90 4.74 -11.92
N ASP A 166 10.05 5.04 -11.30
CA ASP A 166 10.57 6.40 -11.16
C ASP A 166 11.09 6.98 -12.48
N SER A 167 11.51 6.13 -13.43
CA SER A 167 11.95 6.55 -14.77
C SER A 167 10.81 6.81 -15.76
N LYS A 168 9.63 6.21 -15.56
CA LYS A 168 8.43 6.46 -16.37
C LYS A 168 7.68 7.69 -15.80
N LYS A 169 7.98 8.91 -16.32
CA LYS A 169 7.20 10.13 -16.05
C LYS A 169 5.78 10.02 -16.61
#